data_15c36486fdc058d333114699ab3636c1
#
_entry.id   15c36486fdc058d333114699ab3636c1
#
_cell.length_a   1.000
_cell.length_b   1.000
_cell.length_c   1.000
_cell.angle_alpha   90.00
_cell.angle_beta   90.00
_cell.angle_gamma   90.00
#
_symmetry.space_group_name_H-M   'P 1'
#
loop_
_entity.id
_entity.type
_entity.pdbx_description
1 polymer ?
#
loop_
_entity_poly.entity_id
_entity_poly.type
_entity_poly.pdbx_seq_one_letter_code
_entity_poly.pdbx_strand_id
1 'polypeptide(L)'
;HLSIRRQRQMCIRDSSIIERTKQKIRRDVMRRRRNYFLVASASVAASILICISTIHFLTHCENTNLDFQAIAEQMDSQSVEEVTLITAKEQLNLDEDAFVTYSKEGKVAVNSKVIREKEEKKVKGEPEYNQLLVPAGKRVRVELSDGTRLVVNSQSKVIYPCRFNGDIRKIYAQGEVFLEVAHDKQHPFIVESEDFKLRVLGTKFNISNYKGGATNIVLVEGSVEVTDRNERKAQLVPSDLLNIANGAIAYQKQVDVAEYISWVDGVMLLNGNDLSHIIQKLSIYYGIPIQCDPMVGKEKVYGKLDLKDDIDEVIECIRQTIPIEVEKSDTSIYLSK
;
A
#
# COMPACT_ATOMS: atom_id res chain seq x y z
N HIS A 1 57.84 -53.13 -74.20
CA HIS A 1 56.62 -52.23 -74.40
C HIS A 1 55.45 -52.50 -73.43
N LEU A 2 55.33 -53.66 -72.86
CA LEU A 2 54.22 -54.03 -71.96
C LEU A 2 54.40 -53.44 -70.50
N SER A 3 55.63 -53.25 -70.05
CA SER A 3 55.89 -52.75 -68.67
C SER A 3 55.56 -51.24 -68.53
N ILE A 4 55.85 -50.44 -69.57
CA ILE A 4 55.55 -48.99 -69.55
C ILE A 4 54.04 -48.69 -69.60
N ARG A 5 53.27 -49.52 -70.33
CA ARG A 5 51.80 -49.38 -70.32
C ARG A 5 51.17 -49.71 -68.95
N ARG A 6 51.65 -50.69 -68.19
CA ARG A 6 51.20 -51.03 -66.84
C ARG A 6 51.57 -49.92 -65.87
N GLN A 7 52.76 -49.33 -65.93
CA GLN A 7 53.09 -48.21 -65.02
C GLN A 7 52.26 -46.94 -65.31
N ARG A 8 51.97 -46.62 -66.60
CA ARG A 8 51.08 -45.47 -66.91
C ARG A 8 49.66 -45.69 -66.47
N GLN A 9 49.12 -46.90 -66.58
CA GLN A 9 47.76 -47.19 -66.05
C GLN A 9 47.67 -47.16 -64.52
N MET A 10 48.74 -47.54 -63.80
CA MET A 10 48.83 -47.48 -62.37
C MET A 10 48.85 -46.02 -61.85
N CYS A 11 49.73 -45.15 -62.49
CA CYS A 11 49.76 -43.72 -62.15
C CYS A 11 48.44 -42.95 -62.42
N ILE A 12 47.72 -43.29 -63.49
CA ILE A 12 46.47 -42.67 -63.85
C ILE A 12 45.37 -43.10 -62.84
N ARG A 13 45.39 -44.34 -62.38
CA ARG A 13 44.47 -44.89 -61.42
C ARG A 13 44.69 -44.27 -60.02
N ASP A 14 45.91 -44.05 -59.58
CA ASP A 14 46.27 -43.41 -58.33
C ASP A 14 45.90 -41.92 -58.31
N SER A 15 46.15 -41.20 -59.43
CA SER A 15 45.74 -39.78 -59.53
C SER A 15 44.20 -39.60 -59.41
N SER A 16 43.44 -40.48 -60.02
CA SER A 16 41.97 -40.43 -59.96
C SER A 16 41.41 -40.74 -58.54
N ILE A 17 42.08 -41.62 -57.81
CA ILE A 17 41.72 -41.95 -56.44
C ILE A 17 42.07 -40.77 -55.54
N ILE A 18 43.19 -40.14 -55.67
CA ILE A 18 43.62 -38.97 -54.94
C ILE A 18 42.64 -37.80 -55.17
N GLU A 19 42.26 -37.56 -56.43
CA GLU A 19 41.30 -36.51 -56.80
C GLU A 19 39.90 -36.73 -56.14
N ARG A 20 39.40 -37.96 -56.21
CA ARG A 20 38.14 -38.34 -55.56
C ARG A 20 38.24 -38.20 -54.05
N THR A 21 39.32 -38.54 -53.42
CA THR A 21 39.53 -38.40 -51.98
C THR A 21 39.62 -36.94 -51.59
N LYS A 22 40.36 -36.09 -52.36
CA LYS A 22 40.36 -34.63 -52.14
C LYS A 22 38.98 -33.98 -52.27
N GLN A 23 38.15 -34.39 -53.24
CA GLN A 23 36.79 -33.90 -53.40
C GLN A 23 35.90 -34.34 -52.28
N LYS A 24 36.05 -35.57 -51.77
CA LYS A 24 35.29 -36.06 -50.63
C LYS A 24 35.64 -35.28 -49.38
N ILE A 25 36.92 -35.07 -49.09
CA ILE A 25 37.39 -34.27 -47.95
C ILE A 25 36.85 -32.82 -48.04
N ARG A 26 36.93 -32.19 -49.23
CA ARG A 26 36.39 -30.83 -49.43
C ARG A 26 34.88 -30.77 -49.16
N ARG A 27 34.10 -31.76 -49.61
CA ARG A 27 32.64 -31.82 -49.34
C ARG A 27 32.35 -32.02 -47.87
N ASP A 28 33.10 -32.84 -47.15
CA ASP A 28 32.91 -33.09 -45.73
C ASP A 28 33.30 -31.86 -44.88
N VAL A 29 34.38 -31.15 -45.26
CA VAL A 29 34.76 -29.89 -44.62
C VAL A 29 33.71 -28.81 -44.84
N MET A 30 33.18 -28.67 -46.09
CA MET A 30 32.11 -27.71 -46.36
C MET A 30 30.82 -28.07 -45.65
N ARG A 31 30.46 -29.35 -45.56
CA ARG A 31 29.28 -29.83 -44.76
C ARG A 31 29.44 -29.51 -43.28
N ARG A 32 30.63 -29.77 -42.69
CA ARG A 32 30.91 -29.43 -41.28
C ARG A 32 30.83 -27.92 -41.04
N ARG A 33 31.42 -27.11 -41.90
CA ARG A 33 31.33 -25.64 -41.82
C ARG A 33 29.88 -25.16 -41.92
N ARG A 34 29.12 -25.67 -42.90
CA ARG A 34 27.69 -25.30 -43.03
C ARG A 34 26.87 -25.69 -41.82
N ASN A 35 27.06 -26.89 -41.28
CA ASN A 35 26.39 -27.32 -40.07
C ASN A 35 26.80 -26.48 -38.85
N TYR A 36 28.07 -26.12 -38.73
CA TYR A 36 28.52 -25.22 -37.67
C TYR A 36 27.89 -23.82 -37.76
N PHE A 37 27.79 -23.25 -38.95
CA PHE A 37 27.09 -21.97 -39.17
C PHE A 37 25.60 -22.07 -38.87
N LEU A 38 24.94 -23.16 -39.23
CA LEU A 38 23.54 -23.36 -38.91
C LEU A 38 23.29 -23.50 -37.41
N VAL A 39 24.13 -24.21 -36.68
CA VAL A 39 24.01 -24.35 -35.21
C VAL A 39 24.35 -23.02 -34.53
N ALA A 40 25.40 -22.32 -34.99
CA ALA A 40 25.75 -21.02 -34.42
C ALA A 40 24.67 -19.96 -34.68
N SER A 41 24.05 -19.91 -35.86
CA SER A 41 22.95 -18.99 -36.15
C SER A 41 21.67 -19.33 -35.34
N ALA A 42 21.38 -20.61 -35.13
CA ALA A 42 20.26 -21.05 -34.32
C ALA A 42 20.45 -20.68 -32.84
N SER A 43 21.68 -20.78 -32.30
CA SER A 43 21.97 -20.40 -30.91
C SER A 43 21.87 -18.89 -30.71
N VAL A 44 22.30 -18.07 -31.64
CA VAL A 44 22.13 -16.60 -31.59
C VAL A 44 20.67 -16.23 -31.68
N ALA A 45 19.89 -16.83 -32.56
CA ALA A 45 18.44 -16.58 -32.65
C ALA A 45 17.71 -16.98 -31.35
N ALA A 46 18.06 -18.11 -30.74
CA ALA A 46 17.50 -18.54 -29.46
C ALA A 46 17.86 -17.57 -28.34
N SER A 47 19.10 -17.07 -28.28
CA SER A 47 19.51 -16.07 -27.28
C SER A 47 18.75 -14.75 -27.44
N ILE A 48 18.55 -14.29 -28.67
CA ILE A 48 17.76 -13.07 -28.95
C ILE A 48 16.30 -13.25 -28.53
N LEU A 49 15.69 -14.41 -28.82
CA LEU A 49 14.32 -14.72 -28.40
C LEU A 49 14.18 -14.78 -26.88
N ILE A 50 15.16 -15.35 -26.17
CA ILE A 50 15.19 -15.37 -24.71
C ILE A 50 15.32 -13.94 -24.17
N CYS A 51 16.22 -13.13 -24.72
CA CYS A 51 16.37 -11.72 -24.33
C CYS A 51 15.09 -10.91 -24.59
N ILE A 52 14.45 -11.08 -25.75
CA ILE A 52 13.19 -10.41 -26.08
C ILE A 52 12.08 -10.89 -25.11
N SER A 53 12.00 -12.19 -24.84
CA SER A 53 11.03 -12.75 -23.89
C SER A 53 11.27 -12.26 -22.46
N THR A 54 12.53 -12.18 -22.02
CA THR A 54 12.86 -11.63 -20.69
C THR A 54 12.60 -10.13 -20.61
N ILE A 55 12.92 -9.36 -21.63
CA ILE A 55 12.60 -7.93 -21.71
C ILE A 55 11.07 -7.76 -21.74
N HIS A 56 10.36 -8.52 -22.55
CA HIS A 56 8.90 -8.48 -22.62
C HIS A 56 8.26 -8.91 -21.30
N PHE A 57 8.78 -9.92 -20.61
CA PHE A 57 8.35 -10.33 -19.28
C PHE A 57 8.63 -9.23 -18.23
N LEU A 58 9.81 -8.60 -18.27
CA LEU A 58 10.16 -7.49 -17.36
C LEU A 58 9.35 -6.22 -17.63
N THR A 59 9.05 -5.93 -18.90
CA THR A 59 8.22 -4.76 -19.27
C THR A 59 6.72 -5.01 -19.13
N HIS A 60 6.24 -6.26 -19.22
CA HIS A 60 4.84 -6.62 -18.95
C HIS A 60 4.55 -6.94 -17.48
N CYS A 61 5.59 -7.04 -16.64
CA CYS A 61 5.47 -6.93 -15.19
C CYS A 61 5.41 -5.46 -14.73
N GLU A 62 5.25 -4.49 -15.60
CA GLU A 62 4.65 -3.22 -15.21
C GLU A 62 3.22 -3.53 -14.78
N ASN A 63 3.08 -3.80 -13.47
CA ASN A 63 1.84 -3.61 -12.77
C ASN A 63 1.20 -2.34 -13.35
N THR A 64 -0.04 -2.42 -13.79
CA THR A 64 -0.92 -1.26 -13.85
C THR A 64 -0.96 -0.71 -12.42
N ASN A 65 0.05 0.07 -12.07
CA ASN A 65 0.08 0.82 -10.82
C ASN A 65 -1.02 1.85 -10.97
N LEU A 66 -2.21 1.48 -10.49
CA LEU A 66 -3.25 2.48 -10.29
C LEU A 66 -2.61 3.57 -9.44
N ASP A 67 -2.61 4.78 -9.94
CA ASP A 67 -2.11 5.92 -9.18
C ASP A 67 -3.13 6.27 -8.10
N PHE A 68 -3.00 5.61 -6.96
CA PHE A 68 -3.85 5.86 -5.80
C PHE A 68 -3.78 7.30 -5.34
N GLN A 69 -2.63 7.97 -5.55
CA GLN A 69 -2.46 9.35 -5.17
C GLN A 69 -3.33 10.26 -6.03
N ALA A 70 -3.36 10.06 -7.35
CA ALA A 70 -4.23 10.82 -8.24
C ALA A 70 -5.72 10.63 -7.91
N ILE A 71 -6.14 9.40 -7.55
CA ILE A 71 -7.51 9.14 -7.09
C ILE A 71 -7.76 9.86 -5.75
N ALA A 72 -6.84 9.74 -4.81
CA ALA A 72 -6.97 10.35 -3.50
C ALA A 72 -7.02 11.89 -3.56
N GLU A 73 -6.31 12.52 -4.48
CA GLU A 73 -6.35 13.98 -4.70
C GLU A 73 -7.73 14.44 -5.21
N GLN A 74 -8.35 13.67 -6.09
CA GLN A 74 -9.71 13.98 -6.56
C GLN A 74 -10.76 13.87 -5.43
N MET A 75 -10.52 13.02 -4.42
CA MET A 75 -11.40 12.89 -3.26
C MET A 75 -11.32 14.08 -2.28
N ASP A 76 -10.24 14.87 -2.28
CA ASP A 76 -10.06 16.02 -1.38
C ASP A 76 -11.00 17.19 -1.68
N SER A 77 -11.57 17.27 -2.86
CA SER A 77 -12.44 18.36 -3.29
C SER A 77 -13.90 18.20 -2.88
N GLN A 78 -14.27 17.09 -2.27
CA GLN A 78 -15.65 16.81 -1.86
C GLN A 78 -15.79 16.98 -0.35
N SER A 79 -16.55 17.97 0.09
CA SER A 79 -17.02 18.05 1.48
C SER A 79 -18.13 16.99 1.67
N VAL A 80 -17.83 15.89 2.36
CA VAL A 80 -18.82 14.89 2.74
C VAL A 80 -19.25 15.11 4.19
N GLU A 81 -20.54 15.06 4.47
CA GLU A 81 -21.11 15.19 5.81
C GLU A 81 -21.33 13.82 6.47
N GLU A 82 -21.42 12.77 5.66
CA GLU A 82 -21.65 11.40 6.10
C GLU A 82 -20.53 10.48 5.61
N VAL A 83 -20.34 9.36 6.32
CA VAL A 83 -19.41 8.32 5.87
C VAL A 83 -19.84 7.84 4.49
N THR A 84 -18.97 7.98 3.52
CA THR A 84 -19.31 7.72 2.12
C THR A 84 -18.45 6.57 1.56
N LEU A 85 -19.12 5.53 1.07
CA LEU A 85 -18.50 4.44 0.35
C LEU A 85 -18.82 4.59 -1.14
N ILE A 86 -17.78 4.85 -1.94
CA ILE A 86 -17.86 4.95 -3.40
C ILE A 86 -17.35 3.62 -3.98
N THR A 87 -18.22 2.96 -4.72
CA THR A 87 -17.91 1.75 -5.47
C THR A 87 -17.89 2.09 -6.97
N ALA A 88 -17.46 1.19 -7.83
CA ALA A 88 -17.51 1.44 -9.27
C ALA A 88 -18.92 1.67 -9.83
N LYS A 89 -19.99 1.32 -9.08
CA LYS A 89 -21.38 1.40 -9.55
C LYS A 89 -22.20 2.46 -8.87
N GLU A 90 -21.92 2.74 -7.60
CA GLU A 90 -22.77 3.61 -6.77
C GLU A 90 -21.98 4.26 -5.63
N GLN A 91 -22.53 5.33 -5.12
CA GLN A 91 -22.11 5.99 -3.90
C GLN A 91 -23.15 5.70 -2.82
N LEU A 92 -22.68 5.26 -1.64
CA LEU A 92 -23.50 4.90 -0.51
C LEU A 92 -23.12 5.76 0.69
N ASN A 93 -24.10 6.38 1.32
CA ASN A 93 -23.92 7.00 2.61
C ASN A 93 -24.17 5.96 3.69
N LEU A 94 -23.27 5.91 4.66
CA LEU A 94 -23.27 4.94 5.75
C LEU A 94 -23.51 5.65 7.07
N ASP A 95 -24.22 4.98 7.98
CA ASP A 95 -24.39 5.45 9.34
C ASP A 95 -23.05 5.50 10.09
N GLU A 96 -23.01 6.29 11.14
CA GLU A 96 -21.88 6.29 12.08
C GLU A 96 -21.69 4.89 12.68
N ASP A 97 -20.43 4.51 12.91
CA ASP A 97 -20.04 3.18 13.38
C ASP A 97 -20.51 2.00 12.47
N ALA A 98 -20.86 2.28 11.21
CA ALA A 98 -21.21 1.22 10.26
C ALA A 98 -20.09 0.18 10.16
N PHE A 99 -20.50 -1.08 9.98
CA PHE A 99 -19.59 -2.20 9.74
C PHE A 99 -19.73 -2.68 8.30
N VAL A 100 -18.71 -2.42 7.48
CA VAL A 100 -18.65 -2.85 6.09
C VAL A 100 -17.87 -4.15 6.00
N THR A 101 -18.43 -5.16 5.34
CA THR A 101 -17.81 -6.48 5.24
C THR A 101 -17.70 -6.90 3.78
N TYR A 102 -16.53 -7.38 3.39
CA TYR A 102 -16.27 -7.97 2.08
C TYR A 102 -16.08 -9.47 2.19
N SER A 103 -16.87 -10.25 1.47
CA SER A 103 -16.65 -11.69 1.37
C SER A 103 -15.48 -12.01 0.43
N LYS A 104 -14.95 -13.25 0.50
CA LYS A 104 -13.92 -13.76 -0.42
C LYS A 104 -14.34 -13.70 -1.89
N GLU A 105 -15.65 -13.76 -2.15
CA GLU A 105 -16.24 -13.70 -3.49
C GLU A 105 -16.51 -12.24 -3.95
N GLY A 106 -16.21 -11.22 -3.12
CA GLY A 106 -16.43 -9.80 -3.43
C GLY A 106 -17.86 -9.32 -3.15
N LYS A 107 -18.63 -10.03 -2.32
CA LYS A 107 -19.91 -9.52 -1.82
C LYS A 107 -19.67 -8.44 -0.79
N VAL A 108 -20.48 -7.39 -0.83
CA VAL A 108 -20.41 -6.28 0.13
C VAL A 108 -21.65 -6.29 0.99
N ALA A 109 -21.45 -6.21 2.31
CA ALA A 109 -22.53 -6.05 3.27
C ALA A 109 -22.22 -4.89 4.22
N VAL A 110 -23.26 -4.13 4.59
CA VAL A 110 -23.21 -3.08 5.60
C VAL A 110 -24.13 -3.47 6.73
N ASN A 111 -23.61 -3.50 7.96
CA ASN A 111 -24.36 -3.91 9.15
C ASN A 111 -25.12 -5.23 8.95
N SER A 112 -24.44 -6.22 8.34
CA SER A 112 -24.98 -7.54 7.95
C SER A 112 -26.05 -7.54 6.85
N LYS A 113 -26.43 -6.39 6.29
CA LYS A 113 -27.32 -6.29 5.16
C LYS A 113 -26.51 -6.32 3.87
N VAL A 114 -26.70 -7.35 3.04
CA VAL A 114 -26.01 -7.46 1.75
C VAL A 114 -26.52 -6.38 0.81
N ILE A 115 -25.62 -5.51 0.36
CA ILE A 115 -25.90 -4.45 -0.60
C ILE A 115 -25.51 -4.90 -2.04
N ARG A 116 -24.58 -5.85 -2.16
CA ARG A 116 -24.12 -6.34 -3.45
C ARG A 116 -23.95 -7.87 -3.42
N GLU A 117 -24.71 -8.58 -4.24
CA GLU A 117 -24.74 -10.05 -4.21
C GLU A 117 -23.62 -10.74 -5.00
N LYS A 118 -23.10 -10.16 -6.08
CA LYS A 118 -22.03 -10.77 -6.89
C LYS A 118 -21.40 -9.79 -7.88
N GLU A 119 -20.11 -9.98 -8.15
CA GLU A 119 -19.51 -9.47 -9.39
C GLU A 119 -20.13 -10.20 -10.58
N GLU A 120 -20.78 -9.48 -11.48
CA GLU A 120 -21.09 -10.00 -12.82
C GLU A 120 -19.78 -10.20 -13.59
N LYS A 121 -19.78 -11.19 -14.49
CA LYS A 121 -18.63 -11.67 -15.28
C LYS A 121 -17.77 -10.52 -15.78
N LYS A 122 -16.53 -10.52 -15.36
CA LYS A 122 -15.50 -9.52 -15.66
C LYS A 122 -15.27 -9.33 -17.14
N VAL A 123 -15.16 -8.06 -17.53
CA VAL A 123 -14.18 -7.64 -18.54
C VAL A 123 -12.78 -7.91 -17.94
N LYS A 124 -11.95 -8.71 -18.59
CA LYS A 124 -10.54 -8.94 -18.21
C LYS A 124 -9.83 -7.59 -18.18
N GLY A 125 -9.33 -7.17 -17.01
CA GLY A 125 -8.50 -5.97 -16.96
C GLY A 125 -8.14 -5.57 -15.54
N GLU A 126 -8.83 -4.65 -14.94
CA GLU A 126 -8.40 -3.97 -13.74
C GLU A 126 -9.19 -4.39 -12.50
N PRO A 127 -8.56 -4.48 -11.31
CA PRO A 127 -9.27 -4.67 -10.08
C PRO A 127 -10.20 -3.47 -9.83
N GLU A 128 -11.42 -3.76 -9.40
CA GLU A 128 -12.39 -2.75 -9.01
C GLU A 128 -12.03 -2.24 -7.62
N TYR A 129 -11.78 -0.93 -7.49
CA TYR A 129 -11.42 -0.29 -6.23
C TYR A 129 -12.62 0.43 -5.63
N ASN A 130 -12.74 0.32 -4.32
CA ASN A 130 -13.65 1.11 -3.52
C ASN A 130 -12.89 2.26 -2.86
N GLN A 131 -13.60 3.36 -2.64
CA GLN A 131 -13.10 4.53 -1.96
C GLN A 131 -13.99 4.78 -0.74
N LEU A 132 -13.39 4.85 0.42
CA LEU A 132 -14.07 5.12 1.69
C LEU A 132 -13.64 6.49 2.19
N LEU A 133 -14.61 7.36 2.41
CA LEU A 133 -14.44 8.70 2.97
C LEU A 133 -15.11 8.78 4.32
N VAL A 134 -14.38 9.18 5.33
CA VAL A 134 -14.88 9.38 6.70
C VAL A 134 -14.78 10.85 7.05
N PRO A 135 -15.90 11.56 7.23
CA PRO A 135 -15.90 12.97 7.61
C PRO A 135 -15.49 13.19 9.07
N ALA A 136 -15.47 14.46 9.47
CA ALA A 136 -15.22 14.86 10.85
C ALA A 136 -16.25 14.27 11.82
N GLY A 137 -15.81 13.88 13.02
CA GLY A 137 -16.66 13.33 14.09
C GLY A 137 -17.15 11.90 13.85
N LYS A 138 -16.75 11.24 12.79
CA LYS A 138 -17.24 9.90 12.42
C LYS A 138 -16.12 8.86 12.42
N ARG A 139 -16.52 7.59 12.53
CA ARG A 139 -15.64 6.41 12.39
C ARG A 139 -16.38 5.30 11.68
N VAL A 140 -15.64 4.39 11.06
CA VAL A 140 -16.21 3.22 10.39
C VAL A 140 -15.28 2.03 10.51
N ARG A 141 -15.87 0.83 10.59
CA ARG A 141 -15.16 -0.44 10.62
C ARG A 141 -15.32 -1.15 9.27
N VAL A 142 -14.23 -1.71 8.76
CA VAL A 142 -14.23 -2.46 7.51
C VAL A 142 -13.52 -3.79 7.70
N GLU A 143 -14.13 -4.87 7.23
CA GLU A 143 -13.46 -6.15 7.07
C GLU A 143 -13.27 -6.43 5.57
N LEU A 144 -12.01 -6.48 5.15
CA LEU A 144 -11.63 -6.71 3.76
C LEU A 144 -11.79 -8.20 3.38
N SER A 145 -11.75 -8.48 2.08
CA SER A 145 -11.97 -9.82 1.53
C SER A 145 -10.96 -10.89 1.96
N ASP A 146 -9.80 -10.49 2.48
CA ASP A 146 -8.76 -11.37 3.05
C ASP A 146 -8.91 -11.58 4.56
N GLY A 147 -9.91 -10.96 5.20
CA GLY A 147 -10.14 -10.97 6.64
C GLY A 147 -9.34 -9.90 7.42
N THR A 148 -8.63 -9.01 6.72
CA THR A 148 -7.99 -7.84 7.34
C THR A 148 -9.07 -6.87 7.83
N ARG A 149 -8.92 -6.38 9.07
CA ARG A 149 -9.83 -5.41 9.69
C ARG A 149 -9.20 -4.04 9.77
N LEU A 150 -10.00 -3.06 9.43
CA LEU A 150 -9.66 -1.64 9.49
C LEU A 150 -10.65 -0.95 10.43
N VAL A 151 -10.15 -0.03 11.25
CA VAL A 151 -10.95 1.03 11.86
C VAL A 151 -10.43 2.33 11.28
N VAL A 152 -11.30 3.10 10.63
CA VAL A 152 -10.96 4.34 9.94
C VAL A 152 -11.52 5.49 10.73
N ASN A 153 -10.67 6.43 11.15
CA ASN A 153 -10.99 7.56 12.00
C ASN A 153 -11.50 8.76 11.20
N SER A 154 -11.90 9.80 11.90
CA SER A 154 -12.32 11.10 11.35
C SER A 154 -11.36 11.66 10.33
N GLN A 155 -11.91 12.37 9.34
CA GLN A 155 -11.18 13.07 8.27
C GLN A 155 -10.18 12.16 7.52
N SER A 156 -10.55 10.90 7.35
CA SER A 156 -9.69 9.88 6.73
C SER A 156 -10.30 9.34 5.45
N LYS A 157 -9.43 8.83 4.58
CA LYS A 157 -9.83 8.14 3.36
C LYS A 157 -8.98 6.91 3.12
N VAL A 158 -9.62 5.86 2.61
CA VAL A 158 -8.98 4.60 2.27
C VAL A 158 -9.44 4.14 0.89
N ILE A 159 -8.51 3.69 0.06
CA ILE A 159 -8.78 3.10 -1.24
C ILE A 159 -8.31 1.65 -1.21
N TYR A 160 -9.19 0.71 -1.53
CA TYR A 160 -8.89 -0.71 -1.48
C TYR A 160 -9.68 -1.48 -2.53
N PRO A 161 -9.18 -2.63 -3.01
CA PRO A 161 -9.90 -3.45 -3.97
C PRO A 161 -11.04 -4.22 -3.31
N CYS A 162 -12.11 -4.51 -4.06
CA CYS A 162 -13.18 -5.41 -3.61
C CYS A 162 -12.65 -6.78 -3.22
N ARG A 163 -11.59 -7.25 -3.91
CA ARG A 163 -10.87 -8.50 -3.65
C ARG A 163 -9.40 -8.34 -3.95
N PHE A 164 -8.57 -9.03 -3.18
CA PHE A 164 -7.16 -9.19 -3.47
C PHE A 164 -6.97 -10.41 -4.40
N ASN A 165 -6.56 -10.19 -5.65
CA ASN A 165 -6.43 -11.23 -6.68
C ASN A 165 -5.00 -11.43 -7.18
N GLY A 166 -4.00 -10.78 -6.58
CA GLY A 166 -2.60 -10.82 -7.00
C GLY A 166 -1.68 -11.34 -5.91
N ASP A 167 -0.39 -11.31 -6.19
CA ASP A 167 0.68 -11.71 -5.26
C ASP A 167 0.87 -10.71 -4.11
N ILE A 168 0.18 -9.57 -4.15
CA ILE A 168 0.29 -8.48 -3.18
C ILE A 168 -1.11 -7.99 -2.82
N ARG A 169 -1.35 -7.78 -1.53
CA ARG A 169 -2.54 -7.12 -0.99
C ARG A 169 -2.23 -5.66 -0.78
N LYS A 170 -2.81 -4.77 -1.58
CA LYS A 170 -2.44 -3.36 -1.60
C LYS A 170 -3.63 -2.46 -1.33
N ILE A 171 -3.44 -1.48 -0.44
CA ILE A 171 -4.39 -0.40 -0.16
C ILE A 171 -3.66 0.95 -0.13
N TYR A 172 -4.41 2.04 -0.25
CA TYR A 172 -3.97 3.40 0.05
C TYR A 172 -4.70 3.90 1.29
N ALA A 173 -3.99 4.63 2.17
CA ALA A 173 -4.58 5.23 3.36
C ALA A 173 -4.04 6.64 3.59
N GLN A 174 -4.94 7.57 3.94
CA GLN A 174 -4.63 8.92 4.38
C GLN A 174 -5.56 9.30 5.54
N GLY A 175 -5.03 9.98 6.56
CA GLY A 175 -5.72 10.24 7.82
C GLY A 175 -5.28 9.26 8.92
N GLU A 176 -6.18 8.81 9.77
CA GLU A 176 -5.86 7.86 10.84
C GLU A 176 -6.60 6.55 10.65
N VAL A 177 -5.82 5.46 10.58
CA VAL A 177 -6.34 4.11 10.35
C VAL A 177 -5.62 3.12 11.26
N PHE A 178 -6.40 2.35 12.00
CA PHE A 178 -5.92 1.19 12.73
C PHE A 178 -6.16 -0.06 11.89
N LEU A 179 -5.14 -0.91 11.77
CA LEU A 179 -5.18 -2.12 10.95
C LEU A 179 -4.84 -3.36 11.78
N GLU A 180 -5.69 -4.39 11.64
CA GLU A 180 -5.39 -5.76 12.04
C GLU A 180 -5.28 -6.60 10.76
N VAL A 181 -4.06 -6.73 10.24
CA VAL A 181 -3.82 -7.42 8.97
C VAL A 181 -3.84 -8.93 9.15
N ALA A 182 -4.65 -9.61 8.35
CA ALA A 182 -4.71 -11.07 8.31
C ALA A 182 -3.35 -11.66 7.93
N HIS A 183 -2.91 -12.69 8.66
CA HIS A 183 -1.59 -13.29 8.46
C HIS A 183 -1.51 -14.09 7.17
N ASP A 184 -0.68 -13.64 6.23
CA ASP A 184 -0.36 -14.35 4.99
C ASP A 184 1.08 -14.01 4.54
N LYS A 185 1.96 -15.00 4.64
CA LYS A 185 3.39 -14.87 4.25
C LYS A 185 3.59 -14.88 2.75
N GLN A 186 2.67 -15.47 1.99
CA GLN A 186 2.81 -15.61 0.55
C GLN A 186 2.36 -14.34 -0.19
N HIS A 187 1.38 -13.62 0.37
CA HIS A 187 0.85 -12.40 -0.21
C HIS A 187 1.05 -11.23 0.77
N PRO A 188 2.18 -10.51 0.70
CA PRO A 188 2.43 -9.35 1.55
C PRO A 188 1.32 -8.31 1.45
N PHE A 189 1.03 -7.64 2.59
CA PHE A 189 0.10 -6.54 2.64
C PHE A 189 0.88 -5.22 2.58
N ILE A 190 0.48 -4.33 1.66
CA ILE A 190 1.12 -3.05 1.41
C ILE A 190 0.13 -1.94 1.70
N VAL A 191 0.53 -1.00 2.55
CA VAL A 191 -0.16 0.29 2.68
C VAL A 191 0.68 1.35 2.00
N GLU A 192 0.11 1.99 0.99
CA GLU A 192 0.72 3.15 0.32
C GLU A 192 0.10 4.45 0.82
N SER A 193 0.90 5.48 0.87
CA SER A 193 0.51 6.86 1.14
C SER A 193 1.40 7.80 0.35
N GLU A 194 1.14 9.09 0.43
CA GLU A 194 1.98 10.11 -0.22
C GLU A 194 3.44 10.07 0.26
N ASP A 195 3.67 9.85 1.55
CA ASP A 195 4.99 10.00 2.19
C ASP A 195 5.74 8.68 2.44
N PHE A 196 5.05 7.55 2.35
CA PHE A 196 5.64 6.25 2.72
C PHE A 196 4.95 5.09 2.03
N LYS A 197 5.68 3.97 2.01
CA LYS A 197 5.19 2.65 1.72
C LYS A 197 5.49 1.72 2.89
N LEU A 198 4.47 1.02 3.37
CA LEU A 198 4.56 0.12 4.50
C LEU A 198 4.26 -1.30 4.05
N ARG A 199 5.06 -2.27 4.49
CA ARG A 199 4.92 -3.71 4.17
C ARG A 199 4.82 -4.55 5.43
N VAL A 200 3.80 -5.44 5.46
CA VAL A 200 3.59 -6.39 6.54
C VAL A 200 3.13 -7.76 6.02
N LEU A 201 3.20 -8.78 6.88
CA LEU A 201 2.72 -10.14 6.57
C LEU A 201 1.54 -10.57 7.45
N GLY A 202 1.27 -9.84 8.54
CA GLY A 202 0.23 -10.13 9.53
C GLY A 202 0.57 -9.40 10.82
N THR A 203 -0.03 -8.23 11.05
CA THR A 203 0.49 -7.23 11.98
C THR A 203 -0.66 -6.34 12.44
N LYS A 204 -0.61 -5.88 13.72
CA LYS A 204 -1.50 -4.84 14.23
C LYS A 204 -0.74 -3.54 14.40
N PHE A 205 -1.23 -2.46 13.82
CA PHE A 205 -0.56 -1.15 13.87
C PHE A 205 -1.53 -0.01 13.61
N ASN A 206 -1.15 1.17 14.06
CA ASN A 206 -1.86 2.43 13.80
C ASN A 206 -1.03 3.30 12.86
N ILE A 207 -1.69 3.93 11.91
CA ILE A 207 -1.14 4.98 11.05
C ILE A 207 -1.91 6.26 11.31
N SER A 208 -1.21 7.37 11.54
CA SER A 208 -1.78 8.71 11.56
C SER A 208 -0.98 9.58 10.61
N ASN A 209 -1.53 9.88 9.41
CA ASN A 209 -0.88 10.62 8.32
C ASN A 209 -1.83 11.64 7.69
N TYR A 210 -2.30 12.55 8.50
CA TYR A 210 -3.13 13.67 8.04
C TYR A 210 -2.35 14.63 7.17
N LYS A 211 -3.01 15.16 6.12
CA LYS A 211 -2.40 16.08 5.16
C LYS A 211 -1.81 17.31 5.87
N GLY A 212 -0.56 17.65 5.54
CA GLY A 212 0.15 18.80 6.14
C GLY A 212 0.71 18.55 7.53
N GLY A 213 0.47 17.36 8.12
CA GLY A 213 1.04 16.93 9.40
C GLY A 213 2.21 15.97 9.25
N ALA A 214 2.87 15.66 10.36
CA ALA A 214 3.82 14.55 10.41
C ALA A 214 3.08 13.22 10.45
N THR A 215 3.65 12.21 9.81
CA THR A 215 3.13 10.83 9.87
C THR A 215 3.68 10.11 11.09
N ASN A 216 2.81 9.46 11.85
CA ASN A 216 3.16 8.57 12.94
C ASN A 216 2.67 7.15 12.64
N ILE A 217 3.55 6.18 12.74
CA ILE A 217 3.23 4.75 12.60
C ILE A 217 3.59 4.08 13.91
N VAL A 218 2.60 3.46 14.57
CA VAL A 218 2.79 2.79 15.87
C VAL A 218 2.51 1.31 15.71
N LEU A 219 3.49 0.48 16.06
CA LEU A 219 3.35 -0.97 15.98
C LEU A 219 2.84 -1.55 17.30
N VAL A 220 1.74 -2.30 17.21
CA VAL A 220 1.12 -3.02 18.34
C VAL A 220 1.63 -4.45 18.44
N GLU A 221 1.56 -5.19 17.33
CA GLU A 221 1.92 -6.62 17.28
C GLU A 221 2.50 -6.99 15.91
N GLY A 222 3.53 -7.85 15.89
CA GLY A 222 4.14 -8.33 14.67
C GLY A 222 5.38 -7.55 14.26
N SER A 223 5.53 -7.24 12.98
CA SER A 223 6.67 -6.52 12.42
C SER A 223 6.25 -5.71 11.20
N VAL A 224 6.83 -4.52 11.04
CA VAL A 224 6.53 -3.59 9.95
C VAL A 224 7.83 -3.12 9.29
N GLU A 225 7.91 -3.23 7.97
CA GLU A 225 8.94 -2.55 7.18
C GLU A 225 8.31 -1.28 6.58
N VAL A 226 8.92 -0.12 6.83
CA VAL A 226 8.51 1.18 6.28
C VAL A 226 9.60 1.70 5.38
N THR A 227 9.22 2.18 4.20
CA THR A 227 10.10 2.87 3.24
C THR A 227 9.58 4.28 3.05
N ASP A 228 10.43 5.29 3.25
CA ASP A 228 10.09 6.71 3.06
C ASP A 228 10.24 7.15 1.59
N ARG A 229 9.89 8.41 1.27
CA ARG A 229 10.03 8.96 -0.09
C ARG A 229 11.48 8.93 -0.63
N ASN A 230 12.47 8.90 0.26
CA ASN A 230 13.90 8.87 -0.10
C ASN A 230 14.46 7.44 -0.15
N GLU A 231 13.58 6.43 -0.24
CA GLU A 231 13.93 5.00 -0.26
C GLU A 231 14.67 4.52 1.01
N ARG A 232 14.65 5.30 2.11
CA ARG A 232 15.21 4.86 3.39
C ARG A 232 14.23 3.93 4.07
N LYS A 233 14.77 2.88 4.68
CA LYS A 233 13.97 1.82 5.32
C LYS A 233 14.13 1.86 6.84
N ALA A 234 13.03 1.60 7.54
CA ALA A 234 12.99 1.33 8.96
C ALA A 234 12.22 0.05 9.22
N GLN A 235 12.70 -0.72 10.21
CA GLN A 235 12.03 -1.90 10.72
C GLN A 235 11.51 -1.60 12.12
N LEU A 236 10.22 -1.81 12.35
CA LEU A 236 9.59 -1.60 13.65
C LEU A 236 9.40 -2.94 14.37
N VAL A 237 9.55 -2.87 15.71
CA VAL A 237 9.16 -3.91 16.66
C VAL A 237 8.00 -3.42 17.54
N PRO A 238 7.26 -4.28 18.24
CA PRO A 238 6.14 -3.87 19.08
C PRO A 238 6.51 -2.74 20.05
N SER A 239 5.60 -1.79 20.21
CA SER A 239 5.72 -0.52 20.93
C SER A 239 6.60 0.55 20.26
N ASP A 240 7.13 0.31 19.07
CA ASP A 240 7.79 1.37 18.30
C ASP A 240 6.80 2.36 17.70
N LEU A 241 7.14 3.64 17.80
CA LEU A 241 6.61 4.73 17.00
C LEU A 241 7.68 5.18 16.01
N LEU A 242 7.35 5.18 14.74
CA LEU A 242 8.13 5.82 13.67
C LEU A 242 7.48 7.13 13.28
N ASN A 243 8.26 8.20 13.29
CA ASN A 243 7.81 9.50 12.80
C ASN A 243 8.45 9.83 11.46
N ILE A 244 7.61 10.27 10.51
CA ILE A 244 8.02 10.73 9.18
C ILE A 244 7.60 12.18 9.05
N ALA A 245 8.55 13.07 8.78
CA ALA A 245 8.31 14.48 8.57
C ALA A 245 8.82 14.89 7.19
N ASN A 246 7.98 15.62 6.43
CA ASN A 246 8.29 16.05 5.06
C ASN A 246 8.74 14.89 4.15
N GLY A 247 8.08 13.76 4.26
CA GLY A 247 8.36 12.57 3.45
C GLY A 247 9.65 11.83 3.82
N ALA A 248 10.28 12.16 4.97
CA ALA A 248 11.52 11.56 5.41
C ALA A 248 11.42 11.02 6.85
N ILE A 249 11.98 9.83 7.11
CA ILE A 249 12.08 9.28 8.45
C ILE A 249 12.85 10.24 9.34
N ALA A 250 12.18 10.75 10.38
CA ALA A 250 12.73 11.72 11.32
C ALA A 250 13.31 11.04 12.57
N TYR A 251 12.51 10.17 13.23
CA TYR A 251 12.97 9.42 14.40
C TYR A 251 12.10 8.17 14.64
N GLN A 252 12.64 7.24 15.43
CA GLN A 252 11.97 6.06 15.96
C GLN A 252 12.15 6.01 17.47
N LYS A 253 11.10 5.71 18.23
CA LYS A 253 11.15 5.62 19.70
C LYS A 253 10.11 4.64 20.23
N GLN A 254 10.32 4.13 21.45
CA GLN A 254 9.32 3.35 22.19
C GLN A 254 8.25 4.27 22.79
N VAL A 255 7.01 3.80 22.75
CA VAL A 255 5.84 4.53 23.28
C VAL A 255 4.88 3.60 24.02
N ASP A 256 4.00 4.20 24.84
CA ASP A 256 2.81 3.50 25.31
C ASP A 256 1.78 3.44 24.16
N VAL A 257 1.59 2.24 23.64
CA VAL A 257 0.70 1.99 22.49
C VAL A 257 -0.74 2.41 22.78
N ALA A 258 -1.20 2.28 24.05
CA ALA A 258 -2.56 2.62 24.44
C ALA A 258 -2.95 4.06 24.11
N GLU A 259 -2.02 5.01 24.21
CA GLU A 259 -2.25 6.42 23.88
C GLU A 259 -2.55 6.67 22.39
N TYR A 260 -2.11 5.75 21.54
CA TYR A 260 -2.23 5.86 20.07
C TYR A 260 -3.37 5.05 19.48
N ILE A 261 -3.92 4.09 20.23
CA ILE A 261 -4.98 3.21 19.71
C ILE A 261 -6.27 3.30 20.51
N SER A 262 -6.32 4.02 21.65
CA SER A 262 -7.53 4.15 22.48
C SER A 262 -8.73 4.73 21.73
N TRP A 263 -8.49 5.53 20.70
CA TRP A 263 -9.52 6.09 19.82
C TRP A 263 -10.34 5.02 19.08
N VAL A 264 -9.78 3.83 18.85
CA VAL A 264 -10.47 2.67 18.24
C VAL A 264 -11.73 2.31 19.02
N ASP A 265 -11.68 2.48 20.35
CA ASP A 265 -12.80 2.26 21.26
C ASP A 265 -13.63 3.53 21.54
N GLY A 266 -13.28 4.65 20.85
CA GLY A 266 -13.98 5.93 21.02
C GLY A 266 -13.48 6.76 22.17
N VAL A 267 -12.28 6.49 22.68
CA VAL A 267 -11.75 7.17 23.86
C VAL A 267 -10.38 7.77 23.53
N MET A 268 -10.08 8.96 24.01
CA MET A 268 -8.74 9.52 23.98
C MET A 268 -8.10 9.37 25.36
N LEU A 269 -7.10 8.51 25.48
CA LEU A 269 -6.32 8.32 26.70
C LEU A 269 -5.27 9.41 26.81
N LEU A 270 -5.19 10.06 27.96
CA LEU A 270 -4.28 11.17 28.27
C LEU A 270 -3.37 10.78 29.43
N ASN A 271 -2.06 10.79 29.18
CA ASN A 271 -1.06 10.39 30.17
C ASN A 271 0.01 11.47 30.32
N GLY A 272 -0.40 12.67 30.75
CA GLY A 272 0.49 13.84 30.89
C GLY A 272 0.81 14.49 29.55
N ASN A 273 -0.12 14.43 28.62
CA ASN A 273 0.02 15.06 27.31
C ASN A 273 -0.13 16.58 27.45
N ASP A 274 0.62 17.33 26.66
CA ASP A 274 0.44 18.78 26.55
C ASP A 274 -0.94 19.10 26.00
N LEU A 275 -1.64 20.09 26.58
CA LEU A 275 -2.95 20.50 26.11
C LEU A 275 -2.93 20.89 24.63
N SER A 276 -1.87 21.56 24.17
CA SER A 276 -1.69 21.89 22.75
C SER A 276 -1.77 20.65 21.82
N HIS A 277 -1.22 19.51 22.24
CA HIS A 277 -1.28 18.27 21.51
C HIS A 277 -2.68 17.65 21.52
N ILE A 278 -3.37 17.75 22.66
CA ILE A 278 -4.74 17.24 22.83
C ILE A 278 -5.69 18.02 21.91
N ILE A 279 -5.68 19.35 21.98
CA ILE A 279 -6.57 20.18 21.16
C ILE A 279 -6.31 20.04 19.66
N GLN A 280 -5.05 19.79 19.27
CA GLN A 280 -4.74 19.49 17.87
C GLN A 280 -5.45 18.20 17.41
N LYS A 281 -5.43 17.14 18.21
CA LYS A 281 -6.14 15.90 17.92
C LYS A 281 -7.65 16.09 17.91
N LEU A 282 -8.20 16.83 18.89
CA LEU A 282 -9.63 17.15 18.93
C LEU A 282 -10.05 18.00 17.75
N SER A 283 -9.23 18.99 17.37
CA SER A 283 -9.48 19.82 16.18
C SER A 283 -9.60 18.98 14.91
N ILE A 284 -8.71 17.99 14.75
CA ILE A 284 -8.78 17.04 13.62
C ILE A 284 -10.04 16.17 13.74
N TYR A 285 -10.30 15.62 14.92
CA TYR A 285 -11.42 14.69 15.10
C TYR A 285 -12.76 15.36 14.82
N TYR A 286 -13.02 16.53 15.42
CA TYR A 286 -14.31 17.25 15.28
C TYR A 286 -14.37 18.15 14.04
N GLY A 287 -13.25 18.37 13.34
CA GLY A 287 -13.21 19.25 12.17
C GLY A 287 -13.37 20.74 12.50
N ILE A 288 -13.17 21.11 13.76
CA ILE A 288 -13.30 22.48 14.25
C ILE A 288 -11.93 23.00 14.64
N PRO A 289 -11.45 24.13 14.13
CA PRO A 289 -10.21 24.75 14.58
C PRO A 289 -10.25 25.08 16.08
N ILE A 290 -9.37 24.45 16.85
CA ILE A 290 -9.21 24.73 18.28
C ILE A 290 -7.80 25.26 18.48
N GLN A 291 -7.67 26.42 19.16
CA GLN A 291 -6.42 27.08 19.45
C GLN A 291 -6.31 27.38 20.94
N CYS A 292 -5.12 27.57 21.46
CA CYS A 292 -4.92 27.97 22.83
C CYS A 292 -3.72 28.94 22.97
N ASP A 293 -3.73 29.67 24.07
CA ASP A 293 -2.55 30.41 24.52
C ASP A 293 -1.33 29.49 24.68
N PRO A 294 -0.13 29.92 24.27
CA PRO A 294 1.09 29.11 24.41
C PRO A 294 1.40 28.66 25.85
N MET A 295 0.97 29.42 26.85
CA MET A 295 1.14 29.06 28.27
C MET A 295 0.18 27.95 28.68
N VAL A 296 -1.09 28.08 28.29
CA VAL A 296 -2.15 27.09 28.52
C VAL A 296 -1.84 25.78 27.77
N GLY A 297 -1.32 25.89 26.56
CA GLY A 297 -0.96 24.74 25.73
C GLY A 297 0.11 23.81 26.34
N LYS A 298 0.88 24.26 27.32
CA LYS A 298 1.88 23.46 28.05
C LYS A 298 1.36 22.74 29.28
N GLU A 299 0.12 23.02 29.67
CA GLU A 299 -0.51 22.34 30.81
C GLU A 299 -0.63 20.83 30.51
N LYS A 300 -0.32 20.03 31.53
CA LYS A 300 -0.34 18.57 31.43
C LYS A 300 -1.71 18.04 31.82
N VAL A 301 -2.30 17.25 30.95
CA VAL A 301 -3.64 16.67 31.15
C VAL A 301 -3.53 15.16 31.33
N TYR A 302 -4.26 14.64 32.30
CA TYR A 302 -4.38 13.21 32.62
C TYR A 302 -5.84 12.80 32.63
N GLY A 303 -6.13 11.58 32.17
CA GLY A 303 -7.47 11.03 32.22
C GLY A 303 -7.91 10.41 30.89
N LYS A 304 -9.23 10.48 30.66
CA LYS A 304 -9.87 9.97 29.44
C LYS A 304 -10.91 10.96 28.97
N LEU A 305 -10.94 11.19 27.65
CA LEU A 305 -12.03 11.93 26.99
C LEU A 305 -12.85 10.94 26.18
N ASP A 306 -14.18 11.00 26.27
CA ASP A 306 -15.04 10.23 25.39
C ASP A 306 -15.21 11.00 24.06
N LEU A 307 -14.82 10.40 22.98
CA LEU A 307 -14.92 11.01 21.65
C LEU A 307 -16.32 10.87 21.04
N LYS A 308 -17.26 10.20 21.74
CA LYS A 308 -18.68 10.14 21.33
C LYS A 308 -19.48 11.34 21.82
N ASP A 309 -18.97 12.03 22.85
CA ASP A 309 -19.56 13.28 23.35
C ASP A 309 -19.39 14.38 22.29
N ASP A 310 -20.23 15.38 22.34
CA ASP A 310 -20.01 16.55 21.50
C ASP A 310 -18.81 17.36 21.98
N ILE A 311 -18.29 18.24 21.12
CA ILE A 311 -17.07 19.00 21.40
C ILE A 311 -17.23 19.90 22.65
N ASP A 312 -18.41 20.39 22.92
CA ASP A 312 -18.67 21.27 24.07
C ASP A 312 -18.55 20.50 25.40
N GLU A 313 -19.07 19.28 25.46
CA GLU A 313 -18.92 18.37 26.59
C GLU A 313 -17.45 18.00 26.81
N VAL A 314 -16.71 17.70 25.75
CA VAL A 314 -15.29 17.38 25.82
C VAL A 314 -14.46 18.58 26.31
N ILE A 315 -14.73 19.79 25.83
CA ILE A 315 -14.05 21.01 26.29
C ILE A 315 -14.40 21.31 27.75
N GLU A 316 -15.64 21.08 28.15
CA GLU A 316 -16.07 21.26 29.56
C GLU A 316 -15.34 20.27 30.49
N CYS A 317 -15.13 19.01 30.07
CA CYS A 317 -14.34 18.06 30.83
C CYS A 317 -12.86 18.54 30.99
N ILE A 318 -12.27 19.15 29.96
CA ILE A 318 -10.93 19.74 30.05
C ILE A 318 -10.95 20.93 31.05
N ARG A 319 -11.96 21.80 30.95
CA ARG A 319 -12.14 22.98 31.84
C ARG A 319 -12.23 22.61 33.30
N GLN A 320 -12.87 21.49 33.62
CA GLN A 320 -12.98 20.98 35.01
C GLN A 320 -11.61 20.51 35.56
N THR A 321 -10.66 20.18 34.68
CA THR A 321 -9.34 19.67 35.05
C THR A 321 -8.29 20.79 35.11
N ILE A 322 -8.40 21.77 34.21
CA ILE A 322 -7.48 22.90 34.10
C ILE A 322 -8.26 24.21 34.13
N PRO A 323 -7.80 25.24 34.90
CA PRO A 323 -8.46 26.54 34.92
C PRO A 323 -8.21 27.28 33.61
N ILE A 324 -9.13 27.13 32.67
CA ILE A 324 -9.13 27.78 31.37
C ILE A 324 -10.44 28.52 31.11
N GLU A 325 -10.35 29.62 30.38
CA GLU A 325 -11.47 30.31 29.78
C GLU A 325 -11.66 29.83 28.33
N VAL A 326 -12.91 29.73 27.88
CA VAL A 326 -13.28 29.22 26.58
C VAL A 326 -14.03 30.30 25.82
N GLU A 327 -13.46 30.75 24.73
CA GLU A 327 -14.12 31.64 23.77
C GLU A 327 -14.51 30.80 22.54
N LYS A 328 -15.83 30.77 22.26
CA LYS A 328 -16.37 30.02 21.12
C LYS A 328 -16.97 30.99 20.11
N SER A 329 -16.57 30.81 18.85
CA SER A 329 -17.21 31.40 17.68
C SER A 329 -17.92 30.34 16.85
N ASP A 330 -18.69 30.74 15.84
CA ASP A 330 -19.37 29.79 14.94
C ASP A 330 -18.41 28.81 14.22
N THR A 331 -17.14 29.16 14.11
CA THR A 331 -16.17 28.42 13.29
C THR A 331 -14.91 27.97 14.03
N SER A 332 -14.72 28.35 15.28
CA SER A 332 -13.50 28.05 16.03
C SER A 332 -13.68 28.15 17.54
N ILE A 333 -12.79 27.49 18.30
CA ILE A 333 -12.71 27.53 19.75
C ILE A 333 -11.32 28.05 20.14
N TYR A 334 -11.26 28.97 21.10
CA TYR A 334 -10.03 29.50 21.67
C TYR A 334 -9.98 29.28 23.18
N LEU A 335 -8.84 28.76 23.67
CA LEU A 335 -8.63 28.45 25.08
C LEU A 335 -7.58 29.41 25.66
N SER A 336 -7.95 30.19 26.67
CA SER A 336 -7.07 31.14 27.37
C SER A 336 -7.00 30.87 28.87
N LYS A 337 -6.25 31.66 29.62
CA LYS A 337 -6.11 31.52 31.07
C LYS A 337 -6.95 32.56 31.78
#